data_95a64a38b5ee05c8427f84c553593c3e
#
_entry.id   95a64a38b5ee05c8427f84c553593c3e
#
_cell.length_a   1.000
_cell.length_b   1.000
_cell.length_c   1.000
_cell.angle_alpha   90.00
_cell.angle_beta   90.00
_cell.angle_gamma   90.00
#
_symmetry.space_group_name_H-M   'P 1'
#
loop_
_entity.id
_entity.type
_entity.pdbx_description
1 polymer ?
#
loop_
_entity_poly.entity_id
_entity_poly.type
_entity_poly.pdbx_seq_one_letter_code
_entity_poly.pdbx_strand_id
1 'polypeptide(L)'
;MSCPFCKILSGEAPATIIYRDELVTAFRDIHPIASTHILVIPNRHIASVNELEVGDEPLVGHMVMVAKELAVQEGVAEKGYRLILNTGAHAGQSILHIHLHLIAGKLARFILR
;
A
#
# COMPACT_ATOMS: atom_id res chain seq x y z
N MET A 1 2.98 19.38 8.65
CA MET A 1 3.64 18.09 8.46
C MET A 1 3.70 17.72 6.98
N SER A 2 4.86 17.32 6.51
CA SER A 2 5.06 17.13 5.07
C SER A 2 5.10 15.66 4.66
N CYS A 3 4.11 14.88 5.10
CA CYS A 3 3.96 13.50 4.67
C CYS A 3 3.41 13.47 3.24
N PRO A 4 4.15 12.89 2.28
CA PRO A 4 3.67 12.83 0.89
C PRO A 4 2.32 12.12 0.75
N PHE A 5 2.08 11.09 1.55
CA PHE A 5 0.81 10.36 1.47
C PHE A 5 -0.33 11.13 2.11
N CYS A 6 -0.07 11.87 3.19
CA CYS A 6 -1.08 12.75 3.75
C CYS A 6 -1.50 13.82 2.74
N LYS A 7 -0.56 14.28 1.91
CA LYS A 7 -0.87 15.25 0.85
C LYS A 7 -1.74 14.65 -0.23
N ILE A 8 -1.50 13.38 -0.56
CA ILE A 8 -2.38 12.67 -1.51
C ILE A 8 -3.79 12.55 -0.93
N LEU A 9 -3.89 12.18 0.35
CA LEU A 9 -5.18 12.01 1.02
C LEU A 9 -5.99 13.31 1.07
N SER A 10 -5.31 14.45 1.22
CA SER A 10 -5.97 15.76 1.31
C SER A 10 -6.24 16.38 -0.07
N GLY A 11 -5.72 15.78 -1.13
CA GLY A 11 -5.86 16.34 -2.48
C GLY A 11 -4.81 17.37 -2.84
N GLU A 12 -3.84 17.63 -1.95
CA GLU A 12 -2.78 18.60 -2.24
C GLU A 12 -1.76 18.08 -3.23
N ALA A 13 -1.60 16.75 -3.34
CA ALA A 13 -0.69 16.14 -4.30
C ALA A 13 -1.46 15.21 -5.22
N PRO A 14 -1.11 15.14 -6.51
CA PRO A 14 -1.82 14.28 -7.45
C PRO A 14 -1.47 12.81 -7.24
N ALA A 15 -2.45 11.93 -7.50
CA ALA A 15 -2.25 10.50 -7.50
C ALA A 15 -3.38 9.85 -8.28
N THR A 16 -3.13 8.68 -8.84
CA THR A 16 -4.16 7.89 -9.49
C THR A 16 -4.81 7.01 -8.44
N ILE A 17 -5.82 7.55 -7.78
CA ILE A 17 -6.55 6.84 -6.73
C ILE A 17 -7.52 5.86 -7.41
N ILE A 18 -7.44 4.59 -7.02
CA ILE A 18 -8.27 3.54 -7.59
C ILE A 18 -9.29 2.97 -6.61
N TYR A 19 -9.15 3.28 -5.31
CA TYR A 19 -10.08 2.85 -4.29
C TYR A 19 -9.97 3.76 -3.08
N ARG A 20 -11.09 4.03 -2.44
CA ARG A 20 -11.09 4.80 -1.19
C ARG A 20 -12.34 4.47 -0.38
N ASP A 21 -12.15 4.28 0.92
CA ASP A 21 -13.25 4.15 1.87
C ASP A 21 -12.93 4.93 3.14
N GLU A 22 -13.67 4.70 4.20
CA GLU A 22 -13.50 5.43 5.46
C GLU A 22 -12.14 5.15 6.13
N LEU A 23 -11.55 3.99 5.86
CA LEU A 23 -10.35 3.54 6.56
C LEU A 23 -9.09 3.63 5.71
N VAL A 24 -9.20 3.35 4.42
CA VAL A 24 -8.02 3.25 3.55
C VAL A 24 -8.23 3.94 2.22
N THR A 25 -7.10 4.21 1.56
CA THR A 25 -7.06 4.71 0.18
C THR A 25 -6.00 3.89 -0.56
N ALA A 26 -6.29 3.54 -1.80
CA ALA A 26 -5.34 2.83 -2.64
C ALA A 26 -5.08 3.62 -3.92
N PHE A 27 -3.82 3.69 -4.31
CA PHE A 27 -3.41 4.44 -5.51
C PHE A 27 -2.20 3.76 -6.15
N ARG A 28 -1.97 4.08 -7.43
CA ARG A 28 -0.86 3.49 -8.14
C ARG A 28 0.45 4.17 -7.75
N ASP A 29 1.49 3.35 -7.57
CA ASP A 29 2.84 3.88 -7.31
C ASP A 29 3.32 4.59 -8.58
N ILE A 30 3.84 5.82 -8.42
CA ILE A 30 4.35 6.60 -9.56
C ILE A 30 5.70 6.11 -10.05
N HIS A 31 6.38 5.27 -9.27
CA HIS A 31 7.63 4.64 -9.64
C HIS A 31 7.47 3.12 -9.57
N PRO A 32 6.62 2.53 -10.43
CA PRO A 32 6.30 1.11 -10.32
C PRO A 32 7.52 0.23 -10.60
N ILE A 33 7.65 -0.84 -9.82
CA ILE A 33 8.72 -1.82 -10.01
C ILE A 33 8.21 -3.10 -10.66
N ALA A 34 6.94 -3.13 -11.01
CA ALA A 34 6.32 -4.27 -11.69
C ALA A 34 5.13 -3.77 -12.50
N SER A 35 4.55 -4.63 -13.32
CA SER A 35 3.42 -4.26 -14.17
C SER A 35 2.23 -3.74 -13.36
N THR A 36 1.99 -4.34 -12.19
CA THR A 36 1.01 -3.84 -11.24
C THR A 36 1.76 -3.47 -9.96
N HIS A 37 1.64 -2.22 -9.55
CA HIS A 37 2.22 -1.74 -8.31
C HIS A 37 1.29 -0.72 -7.69
N ILE A 38 0.55 -1.15 -6.68
CA ILE A 38 -0.46 -0.37 -6.00
C ILE A 38 -0.09 -0.26 -4.53
N LEU A 39 -0.37 0.89 -3.93
CA LEU A 39 -0.15 1.13 -2.51
C LEU A 39 -1.52 1.25 -1.83
N VAL A 40 -1.70 0.53 -0.73
CA VAL A 40 -2.89 0.66 0.12
C VAL A 40 -2.43 1.28 1.43
N ILE A 41 -2.98 2.44 1.76
CA ILE A 41 -2.57 3.19 2.94
C ILE A 41 -3.77 3.46 3.84
N PRO A 42 -3.56 3.54 5.17
CA PRO A 42 -4.61 4.01 6.05
C PRO A 42 -4.82 5.52 5.86
N ASN A 43 -6.07 5.97 6.02
CA ASN A 43 -6.37 7.39 5.94
C ASN A 43 -5.79 8.14 7.16
N ARG A 44 -5.65 7.45 8.30
CA ARG A 44 -5.00 7.99 9.47
C ARG A 44 -3.49 7.86 9.33
N HIS A 45 -2.74 8.88 9.68
CA HIS A 45 -1.28 8.83 9.60
C HIS A 45 -0.72 7.92 10.70
N ILE A 46 -0.12 6.81 10.28
CA ILE A 46 0.60 5.86 11.15
C ILE A 46 1.95 5.67 10.48
N ALA A 47 3.03 5.93 11.21
CA ALA A 47 4.35 5.99 10.56
C ALA A 47 4.82 4.62 10.06
N SER A 48 4.64 3.56 10.83
CA SER A 48 5.10 2.23 10.44
C SER A 48 4.37 1.16 11.25
N VAL A 49 4.68 -0.10 10.96
CA VAL A 49 4.14 -1.23 11.74
C VAL A 49 4.46 -1.07 13.23
N ASN A 50 5.61 -0.47 13.56
CA ASN A 50 6.00 -0.31 14.95
C ASN A 50 5.07 0.61 15.74
N GLU A 51 4.34 1.49 15.09
CA GLU A 51 3.38 2.39 15.73
C GLU A 51 1.96 1.86 15.76
N LEU A 52 1.73 0.65 15.23
CA LEU A 52 0.41 0.04 15.31
C LEU A 52 0.11 -0.39 16.75
N GLU A 53 -1.15 -0.29 17.12
CA GLU A 53 -1.64 -0.70 18.44
C GLU A 53 -2.67 -1.81 18.27
N VAL A 54 -3.03 -2.47 19.36
CA VAL A 54 -3.99 -3.58 19.33
C VAL A 54 -5.30 -3.17 18.66
N GLY A 55 -5.75 -1.95 18.91
CA GLY A 55 -6.97 -1.44 18.30
C GLY A 55 -6.89 -1.26 16.78
N ASP A 56 -5.69 -1.34 16.21
CA ASP A 56 -5.49 -1.19 14.77
C ASP A 56 -5.56 -2.53 14.02
N GLU A 57 -5.78 -3.64 14.71
CA GLU A 57 -5.88 -4.94 14.04
C GLU A 57 -6.95 -4.96 12.94
N PRO A 58 -8.17 -4.45 13.17
CA PRO A 58 -9.15 -4.42 12.10
C PRO A 58 -8.72 -3.59 10.89
N LEU A 59 -7.98 -2.50 11.12
CA LEU A 59 -7.48 -1.67 10.04
C LEU A 59 -6.49 -2.44 9.16
N VAL A 60 -5.55 -3.14 9.78
CA VAL A 60 -4.54 -3.90 9.03
C VAL A 60 -5.19 -5.03 8.25
N GLY A 61 -6.12 -5.75 8.86
CA GLY A 61 -6.89 -6.77 8.15
C GLY A 61 -7.65 -6.19 6.98
N HIS A 62 -8.24 -5.02 7.16
CA HIS A 62 -8.96 -4.34 6.09
C HIS A 62 -8.04 -3.97 4.93
N MET A 63 -6.84 -3.49 5.22
CA MET A 63 -5.85 -3.18 4.17
C MET A 63 -5.57 -4.41 3.31
N VAL A 64 -5.42 -5.58 3.94
CA VAL A 64 -5.17 -6.82 3.21
C VAL A 64 -6.38 -7.22 2.38
N MET A 65 -7.59 -7.09 2.93
CA MET A 65 -8.81 -7.43 2.18
C MET A 65 -9.01 -6.52 0.98
N VAL A 66 -8.72 -5.23 1.13
CA VAL A 66 -8.79 -4.29 0.00
C VAL A 66 -7.76 -4.67 -1.07
N ALA A 67 -6.53 -4.99 -0.66
CA ALA A 67 -5.50 -5.42 -1.61
C ALA A 67 -5.92 -6.69 -2.35
N LYS A 68 -6.53 -7.63 -1.66
CA LYS A 68 -7.05 -8.85 -2.29
C LYS A 68 -8.06 -8.54 -3.38
N GLU A 69 -9.02 -7.66 -3.08
CA GLU A 69 -10.03 -7.28 -4.07
C GLU A 69 -9.43 -6.55 -5.27
N LEU A 70 -8.44 -5.69 -5.01
CA LEU A 70 -7.75 -4.99 -6.09
C LEU A 70 -6.98 -5.96 -6.97
N ALA A 71 -6.39 -7.00 -6.39
CA ALA A 71 -5.70 -8.02 -7.15
C ALA A 71 -6.65 -8.75 -8.11
N VAL A 72 -7.89 -9.00 -7.68
CA VAL A 72 -8.92 -9.57 -8.54
C VAL A 72 -9.24 -8.62 -9.68
N GLN A 73 -9.47 -7.34 -9.37
CA GLN A 73 -9.81 -6.34 -10.37
C GLN A 73 -8.68 -6.13 -11.39
N GLU A 74 -7.44 -6.23 -10.94
CA GLU A 74 -6.28 -6.08 -11.82
C GLU A 74 -5.99 -7.35 -12.64
N GLY A 75 -6.71 -8.42 -12.38
CA GLY A 75 -6.55 -9.67 -13.12
C GLY A 75 -5.29 -10.45 -12.72
N VAL A 76 -4.74 -10.22 -11.53
CA VAL A 76 -3.50 -10.87 -11.12
C VAL A 76 -3.69 -11.93 -10.03
N ALA A 77 -4.92 -12.13 -9.58
CA ALA A 77 -5.18 -13.03 -8.44
C ALA A 77 -4.74 -14.46 -8.69
N GLU A 78 -4.97 -14.99 -9.89
CA GLU A 78 -4.67 -16.39 -10.18
C GLU A 78 -3.17 -16.66 -10.41
N LYS A 79 -2.49 -15.76 -11.11
CA LYS A 79 -1.06 -15.92 -11.36
C LYS A 79 -0.21 -15.59 -10.17
N GLY A 80 -0.72 -14.74 -9.29
CA GLY A 80 -0.06 -14.41 -8.04
C GLY A 80 0.36 -12.97 -7.92
N TYR A 81 0.52 -12.55 -6.69
CA TYR A 81 0.93 -11.21 -6.35
C TYR A 81 1.63 -11.22 -4.99
N ARG A 82 2.33 -10.16 -4.67
CA ARG A 82 2.99 -10.00 -3.38
C ARG A 82 2.37 -8.86 -2.61
N LEU A 83 2.22 -9.08 -1.31
CA LEU A 83 1.84 -8.03 -0.37
C LEU A 83 3.03 -7.78 0.52
N ILE A 84 3.51 -6.54 0.55
CA ILE A 84 4.74 -6.19 1.27
C ILE A 84 4.51 -4.98 2.15
N LEU A 85 4.87 -5.11 3.42
CA LEU A 85 4.91 -4.01 4.38
C LEU A 85 6.36 -3.84 4.82
N ASN A 86 6.99 -2.76 4.41
CA ASN A 86 8.36 -2.46 4.83
C ASN A 86 8.30 -1.58 6.08
N THR A 87 9.13 -1.90 7.07
CA THR A 87 9.20 -1.16 8.31
C THR A 87 10.64 -0.77 8.60
N GLY A 88 10.90 0.52 8.66
CA GLY A 88 12.20 1.05 9.00
C GLY A 88 13.16 1.15 7.83
N ALA A 89 14.26 1.86 8.06
CA ALA A 89 15.23 2.20 7.01
C ALA A 89 15.91 0.96 6.41
N HIS A 90 16.26 -0.03 7.25
CA HIS A 90 16.92 -1.24 6.77
C HIS A 90 16.03 -2.10 5.89
N ALA A 91 14.71 -1.92 5.98
CA ALA A 91 13.76 -2.64 5.12
C ALA A 91 13.36 -1.81 3.89
N GLY A 92 13.92 -0.61 3.75
CA GLY A 92 13.64 0.24 2.60
C GLY A 92 12.40 1.10 2.73
N GLN A 93 11.91 1.30 3.94
CA GLN A 93 10.77 2.20 4.12
C GLN A 93 11.25 3.65 3.97
N SER A 94 10.90 4.27 2.86
CA SER A 94 11.33 5.64 2.55
C SER A 94 10.29 6.69 2.96
N ILE A 95 9.02 6.31 3.06
CA ILE A 95 7.94 7.23 3.45
C ILE A 95 7.36 6.74 4.78
N LEU A 96 7.38 7.61 5.78
CA LEU A 96 6.91 7.28 7.14
C LEU A 96 5.41 7.46 7.26
N HIS A 97 4.70 6.68 6.49
CA HIS A 97 3.26 6.51 6.51
C HIS A 97 3.04 5.08 6.02
N ILE A 98 2.57 4.22 6.89
CA ILE A 98 2.48 2.78 6.59
C ILE A 98 1.77 2.55 5.26
N HIS A 99 2.33 1.68 4.43
CA HIS A 99 1.75 1.38 3.13
C HIS A 99 2.00 -0.06 2.73
N LEU A 100 0.93 -0.71 2.32
CA LEU A 100 0.95 -2.09 1.85
C LEU A 100 1.12 -2.08 0.34
N HIS A 101 2.24 -2.63 -0.13
CA HIS A 101 2.48 -2.78 -1.56
C HIS A 101 1.73 -3.99 -2.08
N LEU A 102 1.00 -3.81 -3.18
CA LEU A 102 0.46 -4.90 -3.97
C LEU A 102 1.27 -4.92 -5.27
N ILE A 103 2.08 -5.94 -5.46
CA ILE A 103 3.01 -6.02 -6.57
C ILE A 103 2.76 -7.31 -7.33
N ALA A 104 2.59 -7.19 -8.66
CA ALA A 104 2.31 -8.36 -9.49
C ALA A 104 2.80 -8.13 -10.92
N GLY A 105 2.96 -9.22 -11.65
CA GLY A 105 3.36 -9.20 -13.04
C GLY A 105 4.85 -9.31 -13.20
N LYS A 106 5.33 -8.80 -14.32
CA LYS A 106 6.74 -8.90 -14.66
C LYS A 106 7.60 -8.24 -13.57
N LEU A 107 8.62 -8.93 -13.11
CA LEU A 107 9.59 -8.53 -12.10
C LEU A 107 9.16 -8.78 -10.65
N ALA A 108 7.88 -8.95 -10.35
CA ALA A 108 7.43 -9.17 -8.98
C ALA A 108 8.14 -10.36 -8.31
N ARG A 109 8.43 -11.41 -9.06
CA ARG A 109 9.10 -12.62 -8.54
C ARG A 109 10.55 -12.39 -8.11
N PHE A 110 11.17 -11.28 -8.52
CA PHE A 110 12.56 -10.97 -8.19
C PHE A 110 12.71 -10.21 -6.88
N ILE A 111 11.62 -9.86 -6.22
CA ILE A 111 11.67 -9.05 -5.00
C ILE A 111 12.09 -9.89 -3.81
N LEU A 112 11.62 -11.02 -3.60
CA LEU A 112 12.03 -11.96 -2.56
C LEU A 112 11.16 -13.19 -2.73
N ARG A 113 11.76 -14.33 -2.67
CA ARG A 113 10.99 -15.56 -2.80
C ARG A 113 11.39 -16.60 -1.76
#